data_ac9e7fb1c0ed35fb46ed78be248b271e
#
_entry.id   ac9e7fb1c0ed35fb46ed78be248b271e
#
_cell.length_a   1.000
_cell.length_b   1.000
_cell.length_c   1.000
_cell.angle_alpha   90.00
_cell.angle_beta   90.00
_cell.angle_gamma   90.00
#
_symmetry.space_group_name_H-M   'P 1'
#
loop_
_entity.id
_entity.type
_entity.pdbx_description
1 polymer ?
#
loop_
_entity_poly.entity_id
_entity_poly.type
_entity_poly.pdbx_seq_one_letter_code
_entity_poly.pdbx_strand_id
1 'polypeptide(L)'
;MNPYIFRKYDIRGIVETDFTPDVVIDLGRAFGTYVKRYGGDRVSISGDIRLTTPRLMENFSQGLLKTGITVLDMGIVPTPGNYFSMFHFDVDGAVQITGSHNPPEFNGFKLSYKRGAFYGEQIQALLGFIKNMNFETGDGKIKKVDIMEPYKL
;
A
#
# COMPACT_ATOMS: atom_id res chain seq x y z
N MET A 1 -3.29 -17.78 -4.09
CA MET A 1 -3.72 -16.49 -3.50
C MET A 1 -5.25 -16.49 -3.35
N ASN A 2 -5.74 -16.01 -2.22
CA ASN A 2 -7.17 -15.91 -1.95
C ASN A 2 -7.76 -14.65 -2.61
N PRO A 3 -8.61 -14.79 -3.64
CA PRO A 3 -9.16 -13.60 -4.32
C PRO A 3 -10.16 -12.80 -3.45
N TYR A 4 -10.67 -13.39 -2.38
CA TYR A 4 -11.63 -12.70 -1.51
C TYR A 4 -10.99 -11.63 -0.62
N ILE A 5 -9.65 -11.53 -0.59
CA ILE A 5 -8.98 -10.42 0.09
C ILE A 5 -9.23 -9.08 -0.62
N PHE A 6 -9.55 -9.10 -1.92
CA PHE A 6 -9.82 -7.88 -2.71
C PHE A 6 -11.26 -7.45 -2.48
N ARG A 7 -11.47 -6.55 -1.53
CA ARG A 7 -12.79 -6.06 -1.13
C ARG A 7 -13.13 -4.77 -1.88
N LYS A 8 -14.33 -4.22 -1.63
CA LYS A 8 -14.81 -3.04 -2.35
C LYS A 8 -13.98 -1.79 -2.02
N TYR A 9 -13.57 -1.64 -0.78
CA TYR A 9 -12.89 -0.42 -0.31
C TYR A 9 -11.48 -0.63 0.18
N ASP A 10 -11.04 -1.87 0.34
CA ASP A 10 -9.68 -2.18 0.80
C ASP A 10 -9.31 -3.61 0.44
N ILE A 11 -8.08 -3.97 0.79
CA ILE A 11 -7.59 -5.34 0.73
C ILE A 11 -7.44 -5.80 2.17
N ARG A 12 -8.09 -6.90 2.53
CA ARG A 12 -8.17 -7.35 3.92
C ARG A 12 -8.13 -8.87 4.00
N GLY A 13 -7.45 -9.40 5.01
CA GLY A 13 -7.38 -10.85 5.20
C GLY A 13 -6.73 -11.24 6.51
N ILE A 14 -6.60 -12.55 6.69
CA ILE A 14 -5.89 -13.16 7.82
C ILE A 14 -4.42 -13.26 7.44
N VAL A 15 -3.54 -12.64 8.25
CA VAL A 15 -2.13 -12.45 7.88
C VAL A 15 -1.44 -13.77 7.58
N GLU A 16 -1.59 -14.77 8.47
CA GLU A 16 -0.83 -16.02 8.35
C GLU A 16 -1.19 -16.84 7.11
N THR A 17 -2.45 -16.78 6.66
CA THR A 17 -2.92 -17.58 5.52
C THR A 17 -2.99 -16.78 4.23
N ASP A 18 -3.36 -15.50 4.31
CA ASP A 18 -3.64 -14.67 3.13
C ASP A 18 -2.46 -13.77 2.73
N PHE A 19 -1.68 -13.30 3.70
CA PHE A 19 -0.61 -12.32 3.44
C PHE A 19 0.78 -12.91 3.65
N THR A 20 1.08 -13.97 2.90
CA THR A 20 2.45 -14.48 2.82
C THR A 20 3.35 -13.42 2.15
N PRO A 21 4.68 -13.48 2.36
CA PRO A 21 5.58 -12.51 1.74
C PRO A 21 5.39 -12.35 0.24
N ASP A 22 5.25 -13.46 -0.49
CA ASP A 22 5.09 -13.42 -1.95
C ASP A 22 3.81 -12.71 -2.36
N VAL A 23 2.70 -12.98 -1.66
CA VAL A 23 1.42 -12.32 -1.94
C VAL A 23 1.53 -10.81 -1.71
N VAL A 24 2.15 -10.39 -0.61
CA VAL A 24 2.27 -8.96 -0.28
C VAL A 24 3.20 -8.24 -1.24
N ILE A 25 4.29 -8.88 -1.66
CA ILE A 25 5.17 -8.32 -2.69
C ILE A 25 4.37 -8.13 -3.99
N ASP A 26 3.56 -9.10 -4.39
CA ASP A 26 2.73 -8.98 -5.58
C ASP A 26 1.67 -7.88 -5.45
N LEU A 27 1.10 -7.68 -4.26
CA LEU A 27 0.20 -6.56 -4.01
C LEU A 27 0.91 -5.22 -4.23
N GLY A 28 2.14 -5.09 -3.73
CA GLY A 28 2.96 -3.89 -3.94
C GLY A 28 3.29 -3.70 -5.42
N ARG A 29 3.65 -4.78 -6.13
CA ARG A 29 3.90 -4.72 -7.58
C ARG A 29 2.66 -4.30 -8.34
N ALA A 30 1.50 -4.80 -7.96
CA ALA A 30 0.24 -4.45 -8.61
C ALA A 30 -0.10 -2.96 -8.41
N PHE A 31 0.00 -2.47 -7.18
CA PHE A 31 -0.28 -1.06 -6.90
C PHE A 31 0.74 -0.15 -7.58
N GLY A 32 2.02 -0.50 -7.51
CA GLY A 32 3.07 0.25 -8.21
C GLY A 32 2.84 0.30 -9.71
N THR A 33 2.42 -0.82 -10.30
CA THR A 33 2.07 -0.89 -11.72
C THR A 33 0.93 0.06 -12.06
N TYR A 34 -0.12 0.06 -11.23
CA TYR A 34 -1.25 0.97 -11.42
C TYR A 34 -0.77 2.43 -11.41
N VAL A 35 -0.01 2.79 -10.38
CA VAL A 35 0.51 4.16 -10.23
C VAL A 35 1.36 4.56 -11.45
N LYS A 36 2.27 3.68 -11.88
CA LYS A 36 3.14 3.97 -13.04
C LYS A 36 2.35 4.16 -14.32
N ARG A 37 1.35 3.31 -14.56
CA ARG A 37 0.54 3.37 -15.79
C ARG A 37 -0.35 4.59 -15.86
N TYR A 38 -0.72 5.16 -14.72
CA TYR A 38 -1.50 6.39 -14.66
C TYR A 38 -0.62 7.64 -14.47
N GLY A 39 0.69 7.50 -14.72
CA GLY A 39 1.60 8.64 -14.81
C GLY A 39 2.26 9.06 -13.50
N GLY A 40 2.06 8.30 -12.42
CA GLY A 40 2.70 8.59 -11.13
C GLY A 40 3.99 7.83 -10.92
N ASP A 41 4.73 8.19 -9.86
CA ASP A 41 5.97 7.51 -9.50
C ASP A 41 6.31 7.56 -8.00
N ARG A 42 5.48 8.19 -7.18
CA ARG A 42 5.73 8.37 -5.75
C ARG A 42 4.56 7.86 -4.92
N VAL A 43 4.86 7.06 -3.91
CA VAL A 43 3.86 6.47 -2.99
C VAL A 43 4.35 6.59 -1.56
N SER A 44 3.50 7.10 -0.67
CA SER A 44 3.77 7.08 0.77
C SER A 44 3.21 5.81 1.39
N ILE A 45 3.90 5.28 2.40
CA ILE A 45 3.47 4.07 3.12
C ILE A 45 3.58 4.29 4.62
N SER A 46 2.58 3.82 5.33
CA SER A 46 2.55 3.85 6.79
C SER A 46 1.67 2.71 7.31
N GLY A 47 1.64 2.53 8.61
CA GLY A 47 0.83 1.48 9.20
C GLY A 47 0.45 1.76 10.64
N ASP A 48 -0.45 0.92 11.16
CA ASP A 48 -0.86 0.95 12.56
C ASP A 48 0.12 0.18 13.45
N ILE A 49 -0.20 0.09 14.75
CA ILE A 49 0.69 -0.51 15.75
C ILE A 49 0.62 -2.04 15.81
N ARG A 50 -0.10 -2.72 14.92
CA ARG A 50 -0.20 -4.19 14.96
C ARG A 50 1.17 -4.82 14.75
N LEU A 51 1.40 -5.96 15.42
CA LEU A 51 2.70 -6.64 15.36
C LEU A 51 3.05 -7.12 13.94
N THR A 52 2.05 -7.41 13.12
CA THR A 52 2.27 -7.88 11.75
C THR A 52 2.56 -6.73 10.78
N THR A 53 2.27 -5.50 11.15
CA THR A 53 2.39 -4.35 10.25
C THR A 53 3.80 -4.12 9.72
N PRO A 54 4.89 -4.18 10.51
CA PRO A 54 6.23 -3.93 9.99
C PRO A 54 6.62 -4.85 8.83
N ARG A 55 6.36 -6.15 8.93
CA ARG A 55 6.72 -7.07 7.83
C ARG A 55 5.85 -6.86 6.59
N LEU A 56 4.58 -6.51 6.78
CA LEU A 56 3.70 -6.21 5.65
C LEU A 56 4.15 -4.93 4.95
N MET A 57 4.56 -3.91 5.70
CA MET A 57 5.14 -2.68 5.14
C MET A 57 6.39 -2.98 4.33
N GLU A 58 7.29 -3.79 4.86
CA GLU A 58 8.53 -4.14 4.18
C GLU A 58 8.24 -4.88 2.87
N ASN A 59 7.39 -5.90 2.91
CA ASN A 59 7.07 -6.71 1.74
C ASN A 59 6.34 -5.89 0.67
N PHE A 60 5.37 -5.07 1.07
CA PHE A 60 4.65 -4.21 0.13
C PHE A 60 5.61 -3.19 -0.50
N SER A 61 6.49 -2.59 0.30
CA SER A 61 7.50 -1.65 -0.20
C SER A 61 8.43 -2.31 -1.22
N GLN A 62 8.85 -3.56 -0.97
CA GLN A 62 9.67 -4.29 -1.94
C GLN A 62 8.95 -4.42 -3.28
N GLY A 63 7.66 -4.71 -3.26
CA GLY A 63 6.86 -4.76 -4.49
C GLY A 63 6.81 -3.43 -5.22
N LEU A 64 6.59 -2.35 -4.50
CA LEU A 64 6.60 -1.00 -5.08
C LEU A 64 7.96 -0.69 -5.72
N LEU A 65 9.05 -1.00 -5.02
CA LEU A 65 10.41 -0.74 -5.52
C LEU A 65 10.67 -1.48 -6.83
N LYS A 66 10.18 -2.70 -6.96
CA LYS A 66 10.35 -3.52 -8.17
C LYS A 66 9.67 -2.93 -9.41
N THR A 67 8.74 -2.02 -9.23
CA THR A 67 8.06 -1.33 -10.34
C THR A 67 8.63 0.07 -10.62
N GLY A 68 9.67 0.46 -9.91
CA GLY A 68 10.31 1.77 -10.11
C GLY A 68 9.69 2.90 -9.30
N ILE A 69 8.87 2.59 -8.30
CA ILE A 69 8.23 3.60 -7.45
C ILE A 69 9.23 4.15 -6.43
N THR A 70 9.19 5.46 -6.22
CA THR A 70 9.85 6.09 -5.08
C THR A 70 8.92 5.98 -3.87
N VAL A 71 9.37 5.28 -2.85
CA VAL A 71 8.59 5.01 -1.64
C VAL A 71 9.00 5.97 -0.53
N LEU A 72 8.03 6.66 0.05
CA LEU A 72 8.23 7.49 1.25
C LEU A 72 7.69 6.71 2.46
N ASP A 73 8.59 6.16 3.25
CA ASP A 73 8.25 5.35 4.42
C ASP A 73 8.03 6.28 5.62
N MET A 74 6.79 6.38 6.07
CA MET A 74 6.41 7.25 7.19
C MET A 74 6.36 6.52 8.54
N GLY A 75 6.56 5.19 8.55
CA GLY A 75 6.51 4.41 9.77
C GLY A 75 5.11 4.25 10.32
N ILE A 76 4.98 4.27 11.65
CA ILE A 76 3.69 4.10 12.33
C ILE A 76 2.99 5.44 12.41
N VAL A 77 1.86 5.56 11.73
CA VAL A 77 1.10 6.80 11.57
C VAL A 77 -0.38 6.46 11.57
N PRO A 78 -1.25 7.26 12.22
CA PRO A 78 -2.69 7.03 12.12
C PRO A 78 -3.19 7.29 10.70
N THR A 79 -4.30 6.65 10.34
CA THR A 79 -4.86 6.72 8.99
C THR A 79 -5.02 8.16 8.46
N PRO A 80 -5.52 9.13 9.24
CA PRO A 80 -5.60 10.51 8.75
C PRO A 80 -4.25 11.11 8.39
N GLY A 81 -3.17 10.73 9.11
CA GLY A 81 -1.81 11.17 8.78
C GLY A 81 -1.34 10.63 7.44
N ASN A 82 -1.68 9.37 7.15
CA ASN A 82 -1.39 8.77 5.84
C ASN A 82 -2.09 9.56 4.72
N TYR A 83 -3.37 9.84 4.88
CA TYR A 83 -4.13 10.60 3.88
C TYR A 83 -3.53 12.00 3.69
N PHE A 84 -3.15 12.67 4.80
CA PHE A 84 -2.54 13.99 4.76
C PHE A 84 -1.24 14.01 3.96
N SER A 85 -0.50 12.89 3.92
CA SER A 85 0.78 12.81 3.20
C SER A 85 0.65 13.14 1.72
N MET A 86 -0.49 12.82 1.11
CA MET A 86 -0.72 13.11 -0.31
C MET A 86 -0.76 14.61 -0.61
N PHE A 87 -1.08 15.43 0.40
CA PHE A 87 -1.09 16.88 0.26
C PHE A 87 0.25 17.49 0.63
N HIS A 88 0.95 16.89 1.61
CA HIS A 88 2.20 17.47 2.13
C HIS A 88 3.42 17.06 1.30
N PHE A 89 3.52 15.80 0.89
CA PHE A 89 4.70 15.28 0.18
C PHE A 89 4.55 15.23 -1.33
N ASP A 90 3.41 15.64 -1.86
CA ASP A 90 3.14 15.60 -3.29
C ASP A 90 3.37 14.20 -3.87
N VAL A 91 2.81 13.18 -3.22
CA VAL A 91 2.85 11.81 -3.69
C VAL A 91 1.61 11.51 -4.54
N ASP A 92 1.76 10.55 -5.45
CA ASP A 92 0.67 10.16 -6.35
C ASP A 92 -0.29 9.19 -5.70
N GLY A 93 0.22 8.34 -4.81
CA GLY A 93 -0.59 7.38 -4.08
C GLY A 93 -0.11 7.22 -2.65
N ALA A 94 -0.95 6.56 -1.85
CA ALA A 94 -0.63 6.29 -0.46
C ALA A 94 -1.20 4.93 -0.06
N VAL A 95 -0.48 4.24 0.82
CA VAL A 95 -0.96 2.99 1.40
C VAL A 95 -0.85 3.05 2.92
N GLN A 96 -1.95 2.72 3.59
CA GLN A 96 -2.00 2.56 5.05
C GLN A 96 -2.25 1.09 5.37
N ILE A 97 -1.35 0.48 6.11
CA ILE A 97 -1.51 -0.89 6.55
C ILE A 97 -2.20 -0.87 7.90
N THR A 98 -3.43 -1.40 7.95
CA THR A 98 -4.25 -1.34 9.15
C THR A 98 -5.26 -2.47 9.20
N GLY A 99 -5.42 -3.04 10.38
CA GLY A 99 -6.49 -3.99 10.66
C GLY A 99 -7.79 -3.33 11.05
N SER A 100 -7.82 -2.01 11.17
CA SER A 100 -8.99 -1.25 11.63
C SER A 100 -9.51 -1.80 12.97
N HIS A 101 -10.75 -2.26 13.01
CA HIS A 101 -11.38 -2.82 14.21
C HIS A 101 -11.41 -4.35 14.21
N ASN A 102 -10.75 -4.99 13.26
CA ASN A 102 -10.72 -6.44 13.18
C ASN A 102 -9.83 -7.07 14.25
N PRO A 103 -10.04 -8.36 14.59
CA PRO A 103 -9.18 -9.08 15.52
C PRO A 103 -7.70 -9.06 15.12
N PRO A 104 -6.77 -9.34 16.06
CA PRO A 104 -5.33 -9.22 15.81
C PRO A 104 -4.78 -10.07 14.67
N GLU A 105 -5.42 -11.21 14.33
CA GLU A 105 -4.99 -12.07 13.24
C GLU A 105 -5.25 -11.45 11.86
N PHE A 106 -6.05 -10.40 11.79
CA PHE A 106 -6.33 -9.68 10.54
C PHE A 106 -5.38 -8.50 10.36
N ASN A 107 -5.19 -8.12 9.11
CA ASN A 107 -4.60 -6.85 8.73
C ASN A 107 -5.09 -6.52 7.32
N GLY A 108 -4.67 -5.38 6.79
CA GLY A 108 -5.12 -5.00 5.46
C GLY A 108 -4.41 -3.76 4.93
N PHE A 109 -4.79 -3.41 3.71
CA PHE A 109 -4.19 -2.32 2.96
C PHE A 109 -5.28 -1.38 2.49
N LYS A 110 -5.25 -0.14 2.97
CA LYS A 110 -6.11 0.94 2.46
C LYS A 110 -5.29 1.76 1.49
N LEU A 111 -5.78 1.85 0.27
CA LEU A 111 -5.06 2.49 -0.82
C LEU A 111 -5.74 3.79 -1.21
N SER A 112 -4.94 4.76 -1.60
CA SER A 112 -5.42 6.04 -2.14
C SER A 112 -4.61 6.39 -3.37
N TYR A 113 -5.23 7.08 -4.32
CA TYR A 113 -4.55 7.51 -5.53
C TYR A 113 -5.07 8.90 -5.92
N LYS A 114 -4.14 9.82 -6.22
CA LYS A 114 -4.45 11.20 -6.60
C LYS A 114 -5.43 11.87 -5.64
N ARG A 115 -5.17 11.74 -4.33
CA ARG A 115 -5.94 12.35 -3.24
C ARG A 115 -7.37 11.81 -3.12
N GLY A 116 -7.63 10.66 -3.73
CA GLY A 116 -8.93 9.99 -3.65
C GLY A 116 -8.82 8.55 -3.17
N ALA A 117 -9.91 8.01 -2.65
CA ALA A 117 -9.97 6.62 -2.24
C ALA A 117 -9.82 5.70 -3.46
N PHE A 118 -9.13 4.61 -3.26
CA PHE A 118 -8.92 3.58 -4.27
C PHE A 118 -9.88 2.44 -3.98
N TYR A 119 -10.88 2.24 -4.85
CA TYR A 119 -11.95 1.31 -4.52
C TYR A 119 -12.58 0.67 -5.78
N GLY A 120 -13.41 -0.34 -5.55
CA GLY A 120 -14.20 -0.98 -6.60
C GLY A 120 -13.36 -1.54 -7.72
N GLU A 121 -13.59 -1.05 -8.94
CA GLU A 121 -12.89 -1.52 -10.14
C GLU A 121 -11.38 -1.32 -10.06
N GLN A 122 -10.92 -0.29 -9.36
CA GLN A 122 -9.50 -0.04 -9.17
C GLN A 122 -8.85 -1.18 -8.38
N ILE A 123 -9.49 -1.63 -7.30
CA ILE A 123 -9.00 -2.78 -6.52
C ILE A 123 -9.05 -4.05 -7.36
N GLN A 124 -10.10 -4.26 -8.13
CA GLN A 124 -10.21 -5.44 -8.99
C GLN A 124 -9.15 -5.44 -10.10
N ALA A 125 -8.74 -4.26 -10.56
CA ALA A 125 -7.64 -4.16 -11.52
C ALA A 125 -6.34 -4.74 -10.96
N LEU A 126 -6.06 -4.53 -9.67
CA LEU A 126 -4.88 -5.09 -9.02
C LEU A 126 -4.91 -6.63 -9.06
N LEU A 127 -6.07 -7.21 -8.77
CA LEU A 127 -6.24 -8.67 -8.86
C LEU A 127 -5.93 -9.16 -10.28
N GLY A 128 -6.41 -8.45 -11.29
CA GLY A 128 -6.14 -8.79 -12.69
C GLY A 128 -4.65 -8.76 -13.02
N PHE A 129 -3.93 -7.74 -12.57
CA PHE A 129 -2.47 -7.67 -12.78
C PHE A 129 -1.76 -8.86 -12.16
N ILE A 130 -2.15 -9.25 -10.95
CA ILE A 130 -1.53 -10.38 -10.25
C ILE A 130 -1.82 -11.69 -10.97
N LYS A 131 -3.08 -11.93 -11.34
CA LYS A 131 -3.47 -13.17 -12.05
C LYS A 131 -2.72 -13.35 -13.36
N ASN A 132 -2.44 -12.27 -14.07
CA ASN A 132 -1.81 -12.31 -15.39
C ASN A 132 -0.31 -12.02 -15.32
N MET A 133 0.25 -11.86 -14.12
CA MET A 133 1.65 -11.46 -13.93
C MET A 133 2.01 -10.23 -14.78
N ASN A 134 1.10 -9.27 -14.85
CA ASN A 134 1.18 -8.11 -15.72
C ASN A 134 1.66 -6.89 -14.92
N PHE A 135 2.97 -6.81 -14.71
CA PHE A 135 3.57 -5.78 -13.88
C PHE A 135 4.55 -4.91 -14.67
N GLU A 136 4.59 -3.63 -14.32
CA GLU A 136 5.71 -2.77 -14.70
C GLU A 136 6.96 -3.20 -13.95
N THR A 137 8.12 -2.86 -14.48
CA THR A 137 9.41 -3.17 -13.85
C THR A 137 10.28 -1.93 -13.80
N GLY A 138 11.13 -1.85 -12.78
CA GLY A 138 12.04 -0.73 -12.60
C GLY A 138 12.77 -0.83 -11.27
N ASP A 139 13.67 0.11 -11.04
CA ASP A 139 14.44 0.20 -9.80
C ASP A 139 14.01 1.43 -9.02
N GLY A 140 13.15 1.22 -8.04
CA GLY A 140 12.66 2.28 -7.18
C GLY A 140 13.63 2.65 -6.07
N LYS A 141 13.27 3.67 -5.33
CA LYS A 141 14.04 4.17 -4.19
C LYS A 141 13.11 4.29 -2.99
N ILE A 142 13.65 4.06 -1.80
CA ILE A 142 12.91 4.22 -0.55
C ILE A 142 13.65 5.16 0.37
N LYS A 143 12.92 6.06 1.03
CA LYS A 143 13.48 6.92 2.06
C LYS A 143 12.48 7.09 3.19
N LYS A 144 12.99 7.20 4.41
CA LYS A 144 12.18 7.46 5.59
C LYS A 144 11.88 8.94 5.68
N VAL A 145 10.63 9.29 5.98
CA VAL A 145 10.18 10.67 6.11
C VAL A 145 9.31 10.80 7.36
N ASP A 146 9.21 12.03 7.87
CA ASP A 146 8.37 12.34 9.04
C ASP A 146 7.18 13.17 8.60
N ILE A 147 5.97 12.60 8.70
CA ILE A 147 4.71 13.29 8.43
C ILE A 147 4.06 13.82 9.73
N MET A 148 4.47 13.29 10.89
CA MET A 148 3.78 13.63 12.14
C MET A 148 4.00 15.07 12.56
N GLU A 149 5.20 15.63 12.37
CA GLU A 149 5.45 17.03 12.69
C GLU A 149 4.55 17.98 11.89
N PRO A 150 4.54 17.92 10.54
CA PRO A 150 3.61 18.76 9.79
C PRO A 150 2.14 18.43 10.04
N TYR A 151 1.79 17.16 10.30
CA TYR A 151 0.41 16.77 10.57
C TYR A 151 -0.14 17.39 11.86
N LYS A 152 0.71 17.54 12.89
CA LYS A 152 0.31 18.13 14.18
C LYS A 152 0.04 19.63 14.10
N LEU A 153 0.53 20.28 13.10
CA LEU A 153 0.30 21.71 12.90
C LEU A 153 -1.12 21.96 12.38
#